data_2970139b199b04f08ab1d6c0c53b83ff
#
_entry.id   2970139b199b04f08ab1d6c0c53b83ff
#
_cell.length_a   1.000
_cell.length_b   1.000
_cell.length_c   1.000
_cell.angle_alpha   90.00
_cell.angle_beta   90.00
_cell.angle_gamma   90.00
#
_symmetry.space_group_name_H-M   'P 1'
#
loop_
_entity.id
_entity.type
_entity.pdbx_description
1 polymer ?
#
loop_
_entity_poly.entity_id
_entity_poly.type
_entity_poly.pdbx_seq_one_letter_code
_entity_poly.pdbx_strand_id
1 'polypeptide(L)'
;VDSPDGTWYAMLFQDRGAVGRVPVLVPVCFEQGFPVFGVQGKVPLMMETKSERPEYVYTPLYADDDFTGETLNAVWQWNHEPDDSLWSLAERSGYFRRRTNDICNNIIQAKNTLTQRTFGPCCTAEITVDAGNIREGDYAGIGVLQSKYGFLAVTKSCLLYTSPSPRDRQ
;
A
#
# COMPACT_ATOMS: atom_id res chain seq x y z
N VAL A 1 13.37 -2.37 24.36
CA VAL A 1 13.83 -0.97 24.43
C VAL A 1 13.45 -0.38 25.76
N ASP A 2 14.31 0.42 26.32
CA ASP A 2 14.08 1.20 27.53
C ASP A 2 13.74 2.64 27.16
N SER A 3 12.90 3.23 27.96
CA SER A 3 12.58 4.66 27.93
C SER A 3 13.54 5.41 28.86
N PRO A 4 13.77 6.71 28.65
CA PRO A 4 14.61 7.52 29.52
C PRO A 4 14.19 7.54 30.98
N ASP A 5 12.93 7.25 31.28
CA ASP A 5 12.42 7.12 32.65
C ASP A 5 12.67 5.71 33.26
N GLY A 6 13.39 4.85 32.54
CA GLY A 6 13.71 3.49 32.96
C GLY A 6 12.61 2.46 32.74
N THR A 7 11.50 2.83 32.10
CA THR A 7 10.44 1.89 31.73
C THR A 7 10.88 1.05 30.53
N TRP A 8 10.68 -0.26 30.61
CA TRP A 8 11.01 -1.19 29.53
C TRP A 8 9.79 -1.52 28.70
N TYR A 9 10.03 -1.61 27.38
CA TYR A 9 9.03 -1.98 26.39
C TYR A 9 9.56 -3.03 25.43
N ALA A 10 8.69 -3.94 25.02
CA ALA A 10 8.94 -4.86 23.92
C ALA A 10 8.14 -4.41 22.69
N MET A 11 8.81 -4.37 21.54
CA MET A 11 8.15 -4.22 20.26
C MET A 11 7.85 -5.62 19.73
N LEU A 12 6.60 -5.99 19.77
CA LEU A 12 6.09 -7.26 19.24
C LEU A 12 5.25 -7.01 18.00
N PHE A 13 4.67 -8.05 17.45
CA PHE A 13 3.66 -7.89 16.39
C PHE A 13 2.45 -8.77 16.66
N GLN A 14 1.33 -8.34 16.16
CA GLN A 14 0.11 -9.11 16.10
C GLN A 14 -0.23 -9.38 14.63
N ASP A 15 -0.41 -10.63 14.26
CA ASP A 15 -0.91 -10.99 12.95
C ASP A 15 -2.40 -10.65 12.85
N ARG A 16 -2.77 -9.87 11.85
CA ARG A 16 -4.14 -9.40 11.59
C ARG A 16 -4.65 -9.87 10.22
N GLY A 17 -4.19 -10.99 9.76
CA GLY A 17 -4.59 -11.57 8.48
C GLY A 17 -4.28 -10.66 7.31
N ALA A 18 -5.29 -10.19 6.58
CA ALA A 18 -5.12 -9.35 5.39
C ALA A 18 -4.45 -7.99 5.66
N VAL A 19 -4.55 -7.47 6.88
CA VAL A 19 -3.85 -6.23 7.28
C VAL A 19 -2.37 -6.47 7.50
N GLY A 20 -1.95 -7.72 7.70
CA GLY A 20 -0.59 -8.13 7.95
C GLY A 20 -0.22 -8.08 9.43
N ARG A 21 1.07 -7.90 9.69
CA ARG A 21 1.64 -7.89 11.04
C ARG A 21 1.69 -6.48 11.58
N VAL A 22 0.79 -6.18 12.51
CA VAL A 22 0.72 -4.86 13.15
C VAL A 22 1.67 -4.81 14.33
N PRO A 23 2.63 -3.87 14.37
CA PRO A 23 3.50 -3.69 15.53
C PRO A 23 2.67 -3.30 16.75
N VAL A 24 3.02 -3.88 17.89
CA VAL A 24 2.43 -3.54 19.19
C VAL A 24 3.54 -3.28 20.19
N LEU A 25 3.38 -2.20 20.95
CA LEU A 25 4.27 -1.87 22.04
C LEU A 25 3.70 -2.47 23.32
N VAL A 26 4.53 -3.22 24.07
CA VAL A 26 4.11 -3.96 25.25
C VAL A 26 5.01 -3.58 26.42
N PRO A 27 4.48 -3.15 27.57
CA PRO A 27 5.30 -2.88 28.74
C PRO A 27 5.94 -4.17 29.24
N VAL A 28 7.16 -4.05 29.76
CA VAL A 28 7.94 -5.17 30.27
C VAL A 28 8.39 -4.86 31.68
N CYS A 29 8.19 -5.77 32.60
CA CYS A 29 8.86 -5.78 33.88
C CYS A 29 9.74 -7.01 34.01
N PHE A 30 10.65 -7.02 34.99
CA PHE A 30 11.54 -8.15 35.24
C PHE A 30 11.23 -8.77 36.59
N GLU A 31 10.93 -10.04 36.62
CA GLU A 31 10.70 -10.81 37.83
C GLU A 31 11.75 -11.95 37.91
N GLN A 32 12.52 -11.96 38.96
CA GLN A 32 13.60 -12.93 39.17
C GLN A 32 14.59 -13.03 37.99
N GLY A 33 14.82 -11.90 37.28
CA GLY A 33 15.70 -11.82 36.12
C GLY A 33 15.05 -12.21 34.78
N PHE A 34 13.77 -12.59 34.78
CA PHE A 34 13.04 -12.92 33.56
C PHE A 34 12.10 -11.79 33.13
N PRO A 35 11.99 -11.49 31.82
CA PRO A 35 11.04 -10.50 31.32
C PRO A 35 9.61 -11.02 31.44
N VAL A 36 8.74 -10.19 31.99
CA VAL A 36 7.30 -10.40 32.05
C VAL A 36 6.63 -9.36 31.18
N PHE A 37 5.87 -9.79 30.20
CA PHE A 37 5.27 -8.94 29.18
C PHE A 37 3.83 -8.56 29.54
N GLY A 38 3.50 -7.30 29.31
CA GLY A 38 2.16 -6.77 29.51
C GLY A 38 1.86 -6.41 30.96
N VAL A 39 0.58 -6.21 31.22
CA VAL A 39 0.04 -5.94 32.57
C VAL A 39 -0.76 -7.16 33.00
N GLN A 40 -0.32 -7.80 34.08
CA GLN A 40 -0.90 -9.06 34.59
C GLN A 40 -1.00 -10.15 33.49
N GLY A 41 0.05 -10.27 32.66
CA GLY A 41 0.11 -11.25 31.58
C GLY A 41 -0.76 -10.95 30.36
N LYS A 42 -1.31 -9.73 30.24
CA LYS A 42 -2.13 -9.29 29.10
C LYS A 42 -1.52 -8.08 28.44
N VAL A 43 -1.60 -8.03 27.12
CA VAL A 43 -1.24 -6.84 26.36
C VAL A 43 -2.36 -5.80 26.54
N PRO A 44 -2.06 -4.60 27.04
CA PRO A 44 -3.06 -3.54 27.19
C PRO A 44 -3.54 -3.06 25.81
N LEU A 45 -4.83 -2.76 25.69
CA LEU A 45 -5.39 -2.20 24.46
C LEU A 45 -4.93 -0.76 24.21
N MET A 46 -4.68 -0.04 25.26
CA MET A 46 -4.17 1.33 25.23
C MET A 46 -3.12 1.48 26.33
N MET A 47 -2.11 2.27 26.05
CA MET A 47 -1.03 2.54 26.97
C MET A 47 -0.52 3.95 26.72
N GLU A 48 -0.36 4.71 27.80
CA GLU A 48 0.30 6.01 27.74
C GLU A 48 1.81 5.81 27.80
N THR A 49 2.52 6.44 26.88
CA THR A 49 3.97 6.51 26.90
C THR A 49 4.40 7.97 27.01
N LYS A 50 5.45 8.23 27.77
CA LYS A 50 6.07 9.55 27.77
C LYS A 50 6.89 9.72 26.51
N SER A 51 6.63 10.80 25.76
CA SER A 51 7.43 11.16 24.60
C SER A 51 8.47 12.21 24.99
N GLU A 52 9.72 12.02 24.57
CA GLU A 52 10.76 13.04 24.65
C GLU A 52 10.59 14.14 23.60
N ARG A 53 9.74 13.89 22.62
CA ARG A 53 9.46 14.82 21.51
C ARG A 53 7.97 15.07 21.38
N PRO A 54 7.33 15.74 22.35
CA PRO A 54 5.89 16.02 22.32
C PRO A 54 5.48 16.85 21.09
N GLU A 55 6.41 17.66 20.55
CA GLU A 55 6.21 18.50 19.37
C GLU A 55 6.40 17.74 18.04
N TYR A 56 6.79 16.44 18.08
CA TYR A 56 7.06 15.70 16.88
C TYR A 56 5.79 15.35 16.13
N VAL A 57 5.66 15.89 14.93
CA VAL A 57 4.56 15.57 14.02
C VAL A 57 4.97 14.38 13.15
N TYR A 58 4.22 13.30 13.27
CA TYR A 58 4.43 12.11 12.44
C TYR A 58 3.97 12.37 11.01
N THR A 59 4.88 12.21 10.06
CA THR A 59 4.51 12.21 8.65
C THR A 59 3.83 10.89 8.31
N PRO A 60 2.64 10.90 7.74
CA PRO A 60 2.00 9.67 7.26
C PRO A 60 2.88 8.91 6.25
N LEU A 61 2.79 7.58 6.27
CA LEU A 61 3.47 6.72 5.30
C LEU A 61 2.67 6.54 4.00
N TYR A 62 1.66 7.36 3.82
CA TYR A 62 0.85 7.47 2.59
C TYR A 62 0.62 8.95 2.31
N ALA A 63 0.43 9.28 1.06
CA ALA A 63 0.11 10.65 0.63
C ALA A 63 -0.62 10.63 -0.71
N ASP A 64 -1.36 11.70 -0.95
CA ASP A 64 -1.81 12.03 -2.29
C ASP A 64 -0.61 12.47 -3.13
N ASP A 65 -0.64 12.19 -4.42
CA ASP A 65 0.41 12.57 -5.34
C ASP A 65 -0.22 13.02 -6.66
N ASP A 66 0.05 14.24 -7.04
CA ASP A 66 -0.39 14.82 -8.30
C ASP A 66 0.65 14.63 -9.43
N PHE A 67 1.76 13.97 -9.11
CA PHE A 67 2.85 13.68 -10.04
C PHE A 67 3.41 14.91 -10.77
N THR A 68 3.41 16.07 -10.11
CA THR A 68 4.01 17.31 -10.65
C THR A 68 5.50 17.43 -10.29
N GLY A 69 5.98 16.62 -9.36
CA GLY A 69 7.37 16.58 -8.94
C GLY A 69 8.31 15.95 -9.98
N GLU A 70 9.59 16.21 -9.86
CA GLU A 70 10.64 15.62 -10.72
C GLU A 70 10.94 14.16 -10.33
N THR A 71 10.63 13.79 -9.09
CA THR A 71 10.88 12.45 -8.54
C THR A 71 9.62 11.92 -7.85
N LEU A 72 9.50 10.61 -7.80
CA LEU A 72 8.43 9.97 -7.02
C LEU A 72 8.55 10.29 -5.53
N ASN A 73 7.43 10.56 -4.90
CA ASN A 73 7.36 10.71 -3.45
C ASN A 73 7.81 9.41 -2.76
N ALA A 74 8.50 9.54 -1.62
CA ALA A 74 9.04 8.42 -0.85
C ALA A 74 7.97 7.44 -0.29
N VAL A 75 6.69 7.81 -0.32
CA VAL A 75 5.59 6.91 0.04
C VAL A 75 5.34 5.81 -0.99
N TRP A 76 5.83 6.01 -2.22
CA TRP A 76 5.67 5.05 -3.29
C TRP A 76 6.69 3.90 -3.19
N GLN A 77 6.24 2.71 -3.49
CA GLN A 77 7.03 1.49 -3.52
C GLN A 77 6.79 0.74 -4.83
N TRP A 78 7.85 0.22 -5.40
CA TRP A 78 7.75 -0.66 -6.54
C TRP A 78 7.42 -2.09 -6.07
N ASN A 79 6.50 -2.72 -6.77
CA ASN A 79 6.18 -4.14 -6.51
C ASN A 79 7.37 -5.06 -6.90
N HIS A 80 8.13 -4.67 -7.92
CA HIS A 80 9.35 -5.33 -8.38
C HIS A 80 10.40 -4.26 -8.69
N GLU A 81 11.61 -4.70 -9.04
CA GLU A 81 12.61 -3.82 -9.60
C GLU A 81 12.05 -3.13 -10.85
N PRO A 82 12.00 -1.80 -10.89
CA PRO A 82 11.44 -1.06 -12.01
C PRO A 82 12.34 -1.12 -13.24
N ASP A 83 11.74 -1.04 -14.40
CA ASP A 83 12.41 -0.69 -15.64
C ASP A 83 12.21 0.81 -15.90
N ASP A 84 13.26 1.59 -15.67
CA ASP A 84 13.19 3.04 -15.73
C ASP A 84 12.94 3.57 -17.14
N SER A 85 13.13 2.76 -18.18
CA SER A 85 12.81 3.12 -19.56
C SER A 85 11.30 3.11 -19.84
N LEU A 86 10.50 2.52 -18.96
CA LEU A 86 9.08 2.26 -19.15
C LEU A 86 8.17 3.15 -18.31
N TRP A 87 8.72 4.14 -17.62
CA TRP A 87 7.91 5.11 -16.90
C TRP A 87 8.52 6.51 -16.95
N SER A 88 7.71 7.53 -16.69
CA SER A 88 8.17 8.91 -16.68
C SER A 88 7.21 9.82 -15.93
N LEU A 89 7.76 10.78 -15.19
CA LEU A 89 7.06 11.94 -14.65
C LEU A 89 7.24 13.19 -15.55
N ALA A 90 8.33 13.22 -16.33
CA ALA A 90 8.71 14.39 -17.10
C ALA A 90 7.98 14.52 -18.45
N GLU A 91 7.54 13.41 -19.05
CA GLU A 91 6.88 13.45 -20.37
C GLU A 91 5.56 14.20 -20.37
N ARG A 92 4.86 14.21 -19.24
CA ARG A 92 3.63 14.94 -19.04
C ARG A 92 3.50 15.28 -17.56
N SER A 93 3.77 16.50 -17.22
CA SER A 93 3.62 16.99 -15.85
C SER A 93 2.22 16.75 -15.30
N GLY A 94 2.13 16.33 -14.05
CA GLY A 94 0.87 15.94 -13.42
C GLY A 94 0.38 14.53 -13.75
N TYR A 95 1.24 13.71 -14.35
CA TYR A 95 0.92 12.32 -14.67
C TYR A 95 2.11 11.39 -14.43
N PHE A 96 1.85 10.29 -13.77
CA PHE A 96 2.73 9.13 -13.81
C PHE A 96 2.46 8.35 -15.10
N ARG A 97 3.34 8.53 -16.10
CA ARG A 97 3.23 7.81 -17.37
C ARG A 97 3.91 6.46 -17.28
N ARG A 98 3.22 5.43 -17.70
CA ARG A 98 3.71 4.07 -17.73
C ARG A 98 3.52 3.44 -19.10
N ARG A 99 4.51 2.70 -19.56
CA ARG A 99 4.46 1.90 -20.78
C ARG A 99 4.49 0.43 -20.45
N THR A 100 3.75 -0.35 -21.22
CA THR A 100 3.78 -1.81 -21.14
C THR A 100 4.67 -2.34 -22.26
N ASN A 101 5.50 -3.33 -21.96
CA ASN A 101 6.37 -3.99 -22.94
C ASN A 101 6.26 -5.52 -22.86
N ASP A 102 5.51 -6.03 -21.88
CA ASP A 102 5.44 -7.46 -21.62
C ASP A 102 4.03 -7.88 -21.20
N ILE A 103 3.67 -9.11 -21.46
CA ILE A 103 2.39 -9.69 -21.08
C ILE A 103 2.57 -10.47 -19.78
N CYS A 104 1.81 -10.10 -18.77
CA CYS A 104 1.83 -10.74 -17.47
C CYS A 104 0.56 -11.56 -17.25
N ASN A 105 0.69 -12.76 -16.72
CA ASN A 105 -0.45 -13.62 -16.40
C ASN A 105 -1.25 -13.14 -15.17
N ASN A 106 -0.66 -12.29 -14.35
CA ASN A 106 -1.29 -11.74 -13.17
C ASN A 106 -0.61 -10.42 -12.74
N ILE A 107 -1.32 -9.62 -11.92
CA ILE A 107 -0.83 -8.32 -11.46
C ILE A 107 0.42 -8.43 -10.58
N ILE A 108 0.64 -9.55 -9.90
CA ILE A 108 1.81 -9.75 -9.05
C ILE A 108 3.11 -9.72 -9.87
N GLN A 109 3.04 -10.18 -11.11
CA GLN A 109 4.18 -10.25 -12.03
C GLN A 109 4.36 -8.96 -12.85
N ALA A 110 3.38 -8.05 -12.81
CA ALA A 110 3.42 -6.83 -13.62
C ALA A 110 4.53 -5.89 -13.12
N LYS A 111 5.52 -5.64 -13.98
CA LYS A 111 6.58 -4.66 -13.72
C LYS A 111 6.02 -3.24 -13.65
N ASN A 112 6.76 -2.36 -13.01
CA ASN A 112 6.40 -0.95 -12.82
C ASN A 112 5.02 -0.75 -12.18
N THR A 113 4.59 -1.71 -11.36
CA THR A 113 3.41 -1.54 -10.52
C THR A 113 3.80 -0.72 -9.30
N LEU A 114 3.22 0.48 -9.23
CA LEU A 114 3.47 1.43 -8.17
C LEU A 114 2.46 1.21 -7.04
N THR A 115 2.93 1.14 -5.81
CA THR A 115 2.10 0.81 -4.66
C THR A 115 2.32 1.76 -3.50
N GLN A 116 1.29 1.93 -2.70
CA GLN A 116 1.39 2.51 -1.36
C GLN A 116 0.84 1.51 -0.33
N ARG A 117 1.25 1.65 0.91
CA ARG A 117 0.72 0.82 1.99
C ARG A 117 -0.69 1.26 2.34
N THR A 118 -1.54 0.28 2.61
CA THR A 118 -2.87 0.52 3.17
C THR A 118 -2.80 0.51 4.69
N PHE A 119 -3.62 1.33 5.32
CA PHE A 119 -3.73 1.45 6.77
C PHE A 119 -5.15 1.10 7.22
N GLY A 120 -5.22 0.34 8.29
CA GLY A 120 -6.50 0.00 8.90
C GLY A 120 -6.99 1.08 9.87
N PRO A 121 -8.27 1.01 10.31
CA PRO A 121 -9.23 -0.04 9.95
C PRO A 121 -9.88 0.14 8.59
N CYS A 122 -9.82 1.34 8.01
CA CYS A 122 -10.42 1.66 6.72
C CYS A 122 -9.44 2.55 5.93
N CYS A 123 -9.42 2.38 4.62
CA CYS A 123 -8.73 3.29 3.71
C CYS A 123 -9.55 3.46 2.44
N THR A 124 -9.40 4.62 1.82
CA THR A 124 -9.97 4.94 0.51
C THR A 124 -8.83 5.35 -0.40
N ALA A 125 -8.87 4.89 -1.64
CA ALA A 125 -7.91 5.29 -2.65
C ALA A 125 -8.64 5.60 -3.96
N GLU A 126 -8.24 6.67 -4.61
CA GLU A 126 -8.79 7.14 -5.87
C GLU A 126 -7.66 7.36 -6.87
N ILE A 127 -7.91 7.09 -8.14
CA ILE A 127 -7.00 7.46 -9.21
C ILE A 127 -7.78 8.02 -10.41
N THR A 128 -7.15 8.92 -11.13
CA THR A 128 -7.58 9.33 -12.47
C THR A 128 -6.70 8.62 -13.49
N VAL A 129 -7.31 7.96 -14.46
CA VAL A 129 -6.60 7.21 -15.49
C VAL A 129 -6.86 7.82 -16.86
N ASP A 130 -5.80 8.23 -17.56
CA ASP A 130 -5.86 8.53 -18.98
C ASP A 130 -5.53 7.27 -19.78
N ALA A 131 -6.57 6.63 -20.31
CA ALA A 131 -6.48 5.38 -21.06
C ALA A 131 -6.52 5.59 -22.58
N GLY A 132 -6.33 6.83 -23.07
CA GLY A 132 -6.44 7.14 -24.50
C GLY A 132 -5.51 6.33 -25.41
N ASN A 133 -4.35 5.96 -24.90
CA ASN A 133 -3.32 5.19 -25.64
C ASN A 133 -3.22 3.72 -25.20
N ILE A 134 -4.16 3.23 -24.43
CA ILE A 134 -4.18 1.82 -24.01
C ILE A 134 -4.37 0.90 -25.23
N ARG A 135 -3.68 -0.21 -25.27
CA ARG A 135 -3.79 -1.21 -26.34
C ARG A 135 -4.87 -2.22 -26.01
N GLU A 136 -5.28 -2.96 -27.03
CA GLU A 136 -6.21 -4.06 -26.83
C GLU A 136 -5.61 -5.11 -25.88
N GLY A 137 -6.41 -5.50 -24.89
CA GLY A 137 -6.01 -6.46 -23.86
C GLY A 137 -5.21 -5.87 -22.69
N ASP A 138 -4.77 -4.61 -22.77
CA ASP A 138 -4.16 -3.94 -21.62
C ASP A 138 -5.21 -3.53 -20.59
N TYR A 139 -4.75 -3.43 -19.34
CA TYR A 139 -5.54 -2.94 -18.20
C TYR A 139 -4.79 -1.83 -17.50
N ALA A 140 -5.49 -0.74 -17.22
CA ALA A 140 -4.97 0.36 -16.41
C ALA A 140 -5.97 0.72 -15.31
N GLY A 141 -5.52 0.77 -14.06
CA GLY A 141 -6.45 0.99 -12.96
C GLY A 141 -5.78 0.92 -11.60
N ILE A 142 -6.60 0.70 -10.59
CA ILE A 142 -6.23 0.61 -9.19
C ILE A 142 -6.57 -0.77 -8.64
N GLY A 143 -5.74 -1.28 -7.76
CA GLY A 143 -5.98 -2.58 -7.13
C GLY A 143 -5.52 -2.65 -5.70
N VAL A 144 -6.04 -3.63 -4.99
CA VAL A 144 -5.53 -4.07 -3.69
C VAL A 144 -4.76 -5.36 -3.88
N LEU A 145 -3.56 -5.40 -3.32
CA LEU A 145 -2.59 -6.47 -3.57
C LEU A 145 -1.99 -6.96 -2.25
N GLN A 146 -2.11 -8.27 -2.05
CA GLN A 146 -1.32 -9.03 -1.09
C GLN A 146 -0.97 -10.37 -1.78
N SER A 147 -1.09 -11.51 -1.15
CA SER A 147 -1.00 -12.82 -1.84
C SER A 147 -2.19 -13.06 -2.78
N LYS A 148 -3.35 -12.52 -2.45
CA LYS A 148 -4.51 -12.39 -3.32
C LYS A 148 -4.66 -10.94 -3.73
N TYR A 149 -5.36 -10.69 -4.83
CA TYR A 149 -5.57 -9.33 -5.31
C TYR A 149 -6.93 -9.17 -5.96
N GLY A 150 -7.39 -7.92 -6.01
CA GLY A 150 -8.53 -7.48 -6.78
C GLY A 150 -8.24 -6.10 -7.36
N PHE A 151 -8.76 -5.79 -8.53
CA PHE A 151 -8.55 -4.49 -9.16
C PHE A 151 -9.76 -4.00 -9.95
N LEU A 152 -9.86 -2.70 -10.08
CA LEU A 152 -10.75 -2.00 -10.98
C LEU A 152 -9.91 -1.38 -12.08
N ALA A 153 -10.25 -1.65 -13.33
CA ALA A 153 -9.46 -1.17 -14.45
C ALA A 153 -10.29 -0.78 -15.65
N VAL A 154 -9.72 0.12 -16.46
CA VAL A 154 -10.15 0.40 -17.82
C VAL A 154 -9.38 -0.55 -18.74
N THR A 155 -10.05 -1.11 -19.71
CA THR A 155 -9.45 -1.92 -20.78
C THR A 155 -10.00 -1.51 -22.12
N LYS A 156 -9.22 -1.76 -23.17
CA LYS A 156 -9.67 -1.58 -24.55
C LYS A 156 -10.00 -2.94 -25.14
N SER A 157 -11.22 -3.10 -25.63
CA SER A 157 -11.62 -4.29 -26.38
C SER A 157 -11.98 -3.90 -27.80
N CYS A 158 -11.44 -4.62 -28.76
CA CYS A 158 -11.77 -4.46 -30.18
C CYS A 158 -13.01 -5.27 -30.56
N LEU A 159 -13.98 -5.43 -29.64
CA LEU A 159 -15.22 -6.11 -29.98
C LEU A 159 -16.08 -5.20 -30.87
N LEU A 160 -16.01 -5.44 -32.16
CA LEU A 160 -17.01 -5.06 -33.15
C LEU A 160 -18.36 -5.81 -32.97
N TYR A 161 -18.49 -6.59 -31.91
CA TYR A 161 -19.71 -7.30 -31.57
C TYR A 161 -20.29 -6.69 -30.30
N THR A 162 -21.39 -6.00 -30.46
CA THR A 162 -22.33 -5.82 -29.37
C THR A 162 -22.68 -7.18 -28.81
N SER A 163 -22.35 -7.44 -27.55
CA SER A 163 -22.93 -8.57 -26.84
C SER A 163 -24.45 -8.45 -26.97
N PRO A 164 -25.16 -9.50 -27.41
CA PRO A 164 -26.59 -9.44 -27.51
C PRO A 164 -27.16 -9.01 -26.16
N SER A 165 -27.99 -7.98 -26.16
CA SER A 165 -28.69 -7.53 -24.97
C SER A 165 -29.40 -8.74 -24.34
N PRO A 166 -29.52 -8.82 -23.01
CA PRO A 166 -30.32 -9.86 -22.37
C PRO A 166 -31.76 -9.96 -22.92
N ARG A 167 -32.23 -8.92 -23.63
CA ARG A 167 -33.53 -8.92 -24.33
C ARG A 167 -33.52 -9.71 -25.65
N ASP A 168 -32.36 -10.01 -26.21
CA ASP A 168 -32.26 -10.71 -27.49
C ASP A 168 -32.16 -12.23 -27.32
N ARG A 169 -32.30 -12.74 -26.09
CA ARG A 169 -32.42 -14.15 -25.75
C ARG A 169 -33.86 -14.50 -25.46
N GLN A 170 -34.66 -14.58 -26.48
CA GLN A 170 -35.94 -15.28 -26.46
C GLN A 170 -35.88 -16.49 -27.37
#